data_7979bc7e35f9791533afec3629d1ad07
#
_entry.id   7979bc7e35f9791533afec3629d1ad07
#
_cell.length_a   1.000
_cell.length_b   1.000
_cell.length_c   1.000
_cell.angle_alpha   90.00
_cell.angle_beta   90.00
_cell.angle_gamma   90.00
#
_symmetry.space_group_name_H-M   'P 1'
#
loop_
_entity.id
_entity.type
_entity.pdbx_description
1 polymer ?
#
loop_
_entity_poly.entity_id
_entity_poly.type
_entity_poly.pdbx_seq_one_letter_code
_entity_poly.pdbx_strand_id
1 'polypeptide(L)'
;MKIISLQLEIYIIVIIGYIFARKGIITKEVRKKLTDIVIDLILPCAIIKSFMMKLTPEIIRDTVIIFIVSFVIQLSYSVFNRIFYNRFDDSKVIILKYATIVSNAGFMGLSIVESIYGQTGLLYASIALIPQRIFMWSAGLSLFTQTDSKNMIKKVVFHPCIIAVYISLYHGAYISEVVRSGIESVSRRQYEAAESQGFIFVQTIIYIILPQTIKLVIPQLLQTIITIFKDSSYLRTIGVVDFMY
;
A
#
# COMPACT_ATOMS: atom_id res chain seq x y z
N MET A 1 5.95 28.79 7.65
CA MET A 1 7.10 28.42 8.47
C MET A 1 7.28 26.90 8.59
N LYS A 2 6.26 26.09 8.92
CA LYS A 2 6.42 24.62 9.06
C LYS A 2 6.99 23.88 7.82
N ILE A 3 6.60 24.29 6.60
CA ILE A 3 7.06 23.61 5.36
C ILE A 3 8.55 23.87 5.13
N ILE A 4 9.02 25.08 5.36
CA ILE A 4 10.44 25.45 5.19
C ILE A 4 11.30 24.72 6.24
N SER A 5 10.85 24.67 7.49
CA SER A 5 11.54 23.93 8.55
C SER A 5 11.68 22.45 8.19
N LEU A 6 10.59 21.82 7.71
CA LEU A 6 10.59 20.42 7.27
C LEU A 6 11.57 20.18 6.10
N GLN A 7 11.60 21.08 5.12
CA GLN A 7 12.56 20.97 4.01
C GLN A 7 13.99 21.07 4.49
N LEU A 8 14.30 21.99 5.42
CA LEU A 8 15.62 22.10 6.02
C LEU A 8 16.00 20.83 6.78
N GLU A 9 15.10 20.23 7.55
CA GLU A 9 15.34 18.96 8.23
C GLU A 9 15.69 17.84 7.24
N ILE A 10 14.94 17.72 6.13
CA ILE A 10 15.22 16.74 5.07
C ILE A 10 16.60 16.98 4.47
N TYR A 11 16.97 18.23 4.14
CA TYR A 11 18.28 18.54 3.59
C TYR A 11 19.40 18.23 4.58
N ILE A 12 19.23 18.52 5.87
CA ILE A 12 20.21 18.19 6.91
C ILE A 12 20.43 16.67 6.97
N ILE A 13 19.34 15.88 6.97
CA ILE A 13 19.44 14.40 6.98
C ILE A 13 20.15 13.88 5.73
N VAL A 14 19.87 14.44 4.56
CA VAL A 14 20.55 14.07 3.30
C VAL A 14 22.04 14.38 3.39
N ILE A 15 22.41 15.55 3.91
CA ILE A 15 23.82 15.95 4.09
C ILE A 15 24.54 15.00 5.06
N ILE A 16 23.90 14.67 6.20
CA ILE A 16 24.45 13.70 7.17
C ILE A 16 24.63 12.34 6.50
N GLY A 17 23.62 11.85 5.78
CA GLY A 17 23.70 10.60 5.03
C GLY A 17 24.82 10.59 3.99
N TYR A 18 25.01 11.69 3.28
CA TYR A 18 26.11 11.86 2.33
C TYR A 18 27.48 11.81 3.01
N ILE A 19 27.64 12.50 4.15
CA ILE A 19 28.90 12.49 4.92
C ILE A 19 29.21 11.07 5.40
N PHE A 20 28.23 10.34 5.91
CA PHE A 20 28.40 8.96 6.38
C PHE A 20 28.71 7.99 5.24
N ALA A 21 28.13 8.20 4.07
CA ALA A 21 28.47 7.44 2.87
C ALA A 21 29.92 7.73 2.41
N ARG A 22 30.36 8.98 2.43
CA ARG A 22 31.76 9.36 2.12
C ARG A 22 32.76 8.80 3.13
N LYS A 23 32.39 8.69 4.39
CA LYS A 23 33.22 8.07 5.44
C LYS A 23 33.22 6.54 5.39
N GLY A 24 32.50 5.92 4.46
CA GLY A 24 32.40 4.46 4.34
C GLY A 24 31.52 3.79 5.39
N ILE A 25 30.84 4.54 6.27
CA ILE A 25 29.92 4.01 7.29
C ILE A 25 28.67 3.44 6.62
N ILE A 26 28.10 4.18 5.64
CA ILE A 26 26.96 3.73 4.85
C ILE A 26 27.47 3.17 3.52
N THR A 27 27.76 1.89 3.49
CA THR A 27 28.09 1.13 2.28
C THR A 27 26.86 0.87 1.42
N LYS A 28 27.07 0.40 0.18
CA LYS A 28 25.94 -0.03 -0.69
C LYS A 28 25.08 -1.09 -0.05
N GLU A 29 25.68 -1.99 0.70
CA GLU A 29 25.00 -3.09 1.38
C GLU A 29 24.15 -2.60 2.57
N VAL A 30 24.73 -1.72 3.41
CA VAL A 30 24.02 -1.09 4.54
C VAL A 30 22.82 -0.29 4.02
N ARG A 31 22.99 0.48 2.93
CA ARG A 31 21.90 1.24 2.32
C ARG A 31 20.78 0.33 1.85
N LYS A 32 21.09 -0.82 1.21
CA LYS A 32 20.09 -1.78 0.78
C LYS A 32 19.30 -2.33 1.99
N LYS A 33 19.99 -2.80 3.02
CA LYS A 33 19.35 -3.32 4.24
C LYS A 33 18.47 -2.27 4.94
N LEU A 34 18.92 -1.02 5.02
CA LEU A 34 18.11 0.08 5.57
C LEU A 34 16.86 0.33 4.73
N THR A 35 16.99 0.29 3.41
CA THR A 35 15.84 0.44 2.50
C THR A 35 14.85 -0.70 2.66
N ASP A 36 15.32 -1.94 2.76
CA ASP A 36 14.48 -3.12 2.99
C ASP A 36 13.70 -2.98 4.31
N ILE A 37 14.36 -2.57 5.40
CA ILE A 37 13.67 -2.33 6.71
C ILE A 37 12.59 -1.25 6.57
N VAL A 38 12.86 -0.18 5.84
CA VAL A 38 11.87 0.90 5.63
C VAL A 38 10.67 0.38 4.83
N ILE A 39 10.92 -0.37 3.75
CA ILE A 39 9.84 -0.86 2.88
C ILE A 39 9.03 -1.97 3.55
N ASP A 40 9.72 -2.95 4.17
CA ASP A 40 9.09 -4.18 4.60
C ASP A 40 8.51 -4.07 6.02
N LEU A 41 9.00 -3.13 6.83
CA LEU A 41 8.57 -2.98 8.22
C LEU A 41 7.99 -1.60 8.52
N ILE A 42 8.77 -0.53 8.31
CA ILE A 42 8.37 0.81 8.79
C ILE A 42 7.15 1.35 8.05
N LEU A 43 7.13 1.28 6.72
CA LEU A 43 6.01 1.77 5.92
C LEU A 43 4.71 0.99 6.17
N PRO A 44 4.68 -0.35 6.16
CA PRO A 44 3.49 -1.10 6.51
C PRO A 44 2.96 -0.78 7.92
N CYS A 45 3.85 -0.72 8.92
CA CYS A 45 3.46 -0.36 10.28
C CYS A 45 2.89 1.06 10.38
N ALA A 46 3.49 2.04 9.69
CA ALA A 46 3.02 3.41 9.67
C ALA A 46 1.64 3.51 9.00
N ILE A 47 1.43 2.81 7.87
CA ILE A 47 0.14 2.75 7.20
C ILE A 47 -0.91 2.11 8.11
N ILE A 48 -0.64 0.93 8.70
CA ILE A 48 -1.57 0.28 9.63
C ILE A 48 -1.94 1.23 10.77
N LYS A 49 -0.96 1.91 11.37
CA LYS A 49 -1.19 2.88 12.43
C LYS A 49 -2.11 4.01 11.99
N SER A 50 -2.03 4.46 10.74
CA SER A 50 -2.90 5.53 10.23
C SER A 50 -4.37 5.12 10.15
N PHE A 51 -4.67 3.82 9.99
CA PHE A 51 -6.03 3.29 10.00
C PHE A 51 -6.57 3.01 11.41
N MET A 52 -5.72 3.00 12.44
CA MET A 52 -6.14 2.76 13.83
C MET A 52 -6.76 4.00 14.50
N MET A 53 -7.07 5.05 13.75
CA MET A 53 -7.75 6.24 14.25
C MET A 53 -9.28 6.08 14.23
N LYS A 54 -9.99 6.88 15.02
CA LYS A 54 -11.46 6.92 14.96
C LYS A 54 -11.89 7.52 13.62
N LEU A 55 -12.56 6.72 12.80
CA LEU A 55 -13.10 7.15 11.52
C LEU A 55 -14.41 7.92 11.77
N THR A 56 -14.36 9.24 11.64
CA THR A 56 -15.56 10.08 11.64
C THR A 56 -16.21 10.07 10.24
N PRO A 57 -17.51 10.38 10.12
CA PRO A 57 -18.17 10.50 8.82
C PRO A 57 -17.47 11.50 7.89
N GLU A 58 -16.86 12.55 8.43
CA GLU A 58 -16.09 13.55 7.69
C GLU A 58 -14.83 12.93 7.10
N ILE A 59 -14.06 12.17 7.89
CA ILE A 59 -12.84 11.49 7.42
C ILE A 59 -13.20 10.48 6.33
N ILE A 60 -14.29 9.76 6.47
CA ILE A 60 -14.74 8.78 5.45
C ILE A 60 -15.10 9.52 4.15
N ARG A 61 -15.88 10.59 4.23
CA ARG A 61 -16.24 11.40 3.06
C ARG A 61 -14.99 11.94 2.36
N ASP A 62 -14.07 12.53 3.11
CA ASP A 62 -12.85 13.11 2.56
C ASP A 62 -11.94 12.05 1.95
N THR A 63 -11.87 10.86 2.54
CA THR A 63 -11.17 9.68 2.00
C THR A 63 -11.72 9.29 0.63
N VAL A 64 -13.04 9.23 0.47
CA VAL A 64 -13.68 8.92 -0.81
C VAL A 64 -13.39 10.00 -1.84
N ILE A 65 -13.48 11.27 -1.47
CA ILE A 65 -13.16 12.40 -2.36
C ILE A 65 -11.70 12.30 -2.82
N ILE A 66 -10.76 12.06 -1.90
CA ILE A 66 -9.33 11.93 -2.22
C ILE A 66 -9.07 10.76 -3.16
N PHE A 67 -9.74 9.62 -2.95
CA PHE A 67 -9.64 8.48 -3.86
C PHE A 67 -10.09 8.84 -5.27
N ILE A 68 -11.27 9.48 -5.40
CA ILE A 68 -11.82 9.91 -6.70
C ILE A 68 -10.90 10.93 -7.37
N VAL A 69 -10.46 11.96 -6.65
CA VAL A 69 -9.56 12.99 -7.18
C VAL A 69 -8.24 12.37 -7.64
N SER A 70 -7.65 11.48 -6.85
CA SER A 70 -6.41 10.78 -7.20
C SER A 70 -6.58 9.92 -8.45
N PHE A 71 -7.73 9.26 -8.60
CA PHE A 71 -8.05 8.48 -9.79
C PHE A 71 -8.17 9.38 -11.04
N VAL A 72 -8.85 10.52 -10.92
CA VAL A 72 -8.97 11.52 -12.01
C VAL A 72 -7.60 12.08 -12.40
N ILE A 73 -6.72 12.36 -11.43
CA ILE A 73 -5.35 12.80 -11.68
C ILE A 73 -4.57 11.75 -12.49
N GLN A 74 -4.68 10.48 -12.15
CA GLN A 74 -3.99 9.41 -12.87
C GLN A 74 -4.54 9.25 -14.31
N LEU A 75 -5.85 9.38 -14.50
CA LEU A 75 -6.44 9.43 -15.84
C LEU A 75 -5.91 10.63 -16.65
N SER A 76 -5.81 11.80 -16.02
CA SER A 76 -5.28 13.01 -16.65
C SER A 76 -3.83 12.80 -17.10
N TYR A 77 -2.99 12.16 -16.31
CA TYR A 77 -1.62 11.81 -16.72
C TYR A 77 -1.59 10.86 -17.92
N SER A 78 -2.50 9.91 -18.01
CA SER A 78 -2.59 9.00 -19.15
C SER A 78 -2.99 9.74 -20.44
N VAL A 79 -3.92 10.69 -20.34
CA VAL A 79 -4.33 11.55 -21.47
C VAL A 79 -3.18 12.49 -21.87
N PHE A 80 -2.53 13.12 -20.88
CA PHE A 80 -1.38 13.98 -21.10
C PHE A 80 -0.24 13.25 -21.83
N ASN A 81 0.08 12.05 -21.40
CA ASN A 81 1.08 11.20 -22.03
C ASN A 81 0.79 10.96 -23.53
N ARG A 82 -0.48 10.77 -23.87
CA ARG A 82 -0.89 10.56 -25.27
C ARG A 82 -0.73 11.81 -26.11
N ILE A 83 -0.93 13.00 -25.53
CA ILE A 83 -0.89 14.28 -26.28
C ILE A 83 0.56 14.77 -26.43
N PHE A 84 1.33 14.76 -25.35
CA PHE A 84 2.62 15.45 -25.30
C PHE A 84 3.81 14.60 -25.78
N TYR A 85 3.79 13.30 -25.55
CA TYR A 85 4.96 12.46 -25.83
C TYR A 85 4.93 11.74 -27.20
N ASN A 86 3.91 11.93 -28.01
CA ASN A 86 3.85 11.31 -29.35
C ASN A 86 4.85 11.89 -30.36
N ARG A 87 5.61 12.94 -30.00
CA ARG A 87 6.56 13.62 -30.87
C ARG A 87 8.02 13.23 -30.63
N PHE A 88 8.28 12.35 -29.68
CA PHE A 88 9.63 11.95 -29.29
C PHE A 88 9.98 10.57 -29.84
N ASP A 89 11.29 10.25 -29.88
CA ASP A 89 11.83 8.96 -30.28
C ASP A 89 11.28 7.81 -29.40
N ASP A 90 10.92 6.68 -30.01
CA ASP A 90 10.20 5.59 -29.35
C ASP A 90 10.86 5.07 -28.07
N SER A 91 12.17 4.96 -28.03
CA SER A 91 12.91 4.47 -26.86
C SER A 91 12.84 5.39 -25.63
N LYS A 92 12.80 6.71 -25.87
CA LYS A 92 12.70 7.73 -24.80
C LYS A 92 11.27 7.97 -24.35
N VAL A 93 10.32 7.83 -25.26
CA VAL A 93 8.88 8.04 -25.03
C VAL A 93 8.36 7.11 -23.94
N ILE A 94 8.74 5.84 -23.96
CA ILE A 94 8.30 4.85 -22.96
C ILE A 94 8.71 5.28 -21.55
N ILE A 95 9.98 5.68 -21.40
CA ILE A 95 10.52 6.11 -20.11
C ILE A 95 9.83 7.39 -19.62
N LEU A 96 9.63 8.38 -20.50
CA LEU A 96 8.96 9.63 -20.15
C LEU A 96 7.50 9.42 -19.75
N LYS A 97 6.76 8.61 -20.51
CA LYS A 97 5.38 8.23 -20.19
C LYS A 97 5.28 7.51 -18.84
N TYR A 98 6.17 6.58 -18.58
CA TYR A 98 6.21 5.88 -17.29
C TYR A 98 6.55 6.82 -16.14
N ALA A 99 7.58 7.64 -16.28
CA ALA A 99 8.00 8.60 -15.26
C ALA A 99 6.91 9.64 -14.91
N THR A 100 6.04 9.97 -15.86
CA THR A 100 4.90 10.86 -15.62
C THR A 100 3.80 10.19 -14.77
N ILE A 101 3.56 8.89 -14.96
CA ILE A 101 2.54 8.14 -14.21
C ILE A 101 3.03 7.81 -12.80
N VAL A 102 4.32 7.51 -12.64
CA VAL A 102 4.90 6.97 -11.42
C VAL A 102 5.72 8.04 -10.70
N SER A 103 5.14 8.60 -9.65
CA SER A 103 5.84 9.51 -8.73
C SER A 103 6.35 8.74 -7.49
N ASN A 104 7.40 9.28 -6.85
CA ASN A 104 7.92 8.73 -5.58
C ASN A 104 7.07 9.17 -4.37
N ALA A 105 5.75 9.11 -4.51
CA ALA A 105 4.82 9.52 -3.46
C ALA A 105 4.80 8.56 -2.27
N GLY A 106 5.17 7.29 -2.47
CA GLY A 106 5.22 6.30 -1.40
C GLY A 106 6.32 6.56 -0.36
N PHE A 107 7.53 6.93 -0.78
CA PHE A 107 8.64 7.19 0.14
C PHE A 107 8.67 8.63 0.64
N MET A 108 8.73 9.57 -0.28
CA MET A 108 8.85 10.99 0.07
C MET A 108 7.50 11.59 0.42
N GLY A 109 6.45 11.27 -0.35
CA GLY A 109 5.12 11.86 -0.16
C GLY A 109 4.50 11.50 1.17
N LEU A 110 4.50 10.23 1.58
CA LEU A 110 3.92 9.80 2.85
C LEU A 110 4.58 10.50 4.05
N SER A 111 5.92 10.53 4.09
CA SER A 111 6.67 11.14 5.18
C SER A 111 6.44 12.65 5.29
N ILE A 112 6.38 13.35 4.15
CA ILE A 112 6.10 14.79 4.11
C ILE A 112 4.68 15.09 4.59
N VAL A 113 3.71 14.36 4.09
CA VAL A 113 2.29 14.56 4.45
C VAL A 113 2.04 14.22 5.91
N GLU A 114 2.65 13.15 6.44
CA GLU A 114 2.58 12.80 7.87
C GLU A 114 3.16 13.92 8.75
N SER A 115 4.30 14.48 8.36
CA SER A 115 4.95 15.56 9.13
C SER A 115 4.14 16.86 9.18
N ILE A 116 3.34 17.14 8.13
CA ILE A 116 2.54 18.38 8.03
C ILE A 116 1.15 18.18 8.66
N TYR A 117 0.50 17.08 8.34
CA TYR A 117 -0.92 16.82 8.64
C TYR A 117 -1.14 15.69 9.65
N GLY A 118 -0.06 15.09 10.18
CA GLY A 118 -0.14 13.99 11.15
C GLY A 118 -0.75 12.72 10.57
N GLN A 119 -1.37 11.92 11.44
CA GLN A 119 -1.94 10.61 11.08
C GLN A 119 -3.07 10.71 10.05
N THR A 120 -3.90 11.73 10.12
CA THR A 120 -4.97 11.96 9.14
C THR A 120 -4.40 12.21 7.74
N GLY A 121 -3.33 12.99 7.65
CA GLY A 121 -2.62 13.20 6.39
C GLY A 121 -2.02 11.91 5.85
N LEU A 122 -1.41 11.08 6.70
CA LEU A 122 -0.87 9.79 6.33
C LEU A 122 -1.95 8.84 5.79
N LEU A 123 -3.14 8.81 6.42
CA LEU A 123 -4.29 8.06 5.93
C LEU A 123 -4.68 8.51 4.53
N TYR A 124 -4.89 9.81 4.33
CA TYR A 124 -5.29 10.37 3.05
C TYR A 124 -4.25 10.13 1.95
N ALA A 125 -2.98 10.29 2.26
CA ALA A 125 -1.89 10.01 1.32
C ALA A 125 -1.81 8.51 0.96
N SER A 126 -2.02 7.61 1.92
CA SER A 126 -2.07 6.17 1.68
C SER A 126 -3.21 5.78 0.74
N ILE A 127 -4.38 6.38 0.91
CA ILE A 127 -5.52 6.17 0.00
C ILE A 127 -5.24 6.73 -1.39
N ALA A 128 -4.63 7.91 -1.49
CA ALA A 128 -4.24 8.52 -2.76
C ALA A 128 -3.25 7.68 -3.57
N LEU A 129 -2.43 6.87 -2.90
CA LEU A 129 -1.50 5.95 -3.55
C LEU A 129 -2.19 4.76 -4.24
N ILE A 130 -3.40 4.37 -3.83
CA ILE A 130 -4.08 3.20 -4.40
C ILE A 130 -4.30 3.35 -5.92
N PRO A 131 -4.94 4.42 -6.42
CA PRO A 131 -5.06 4.64 -7.85
C PRO A 131 -3.70 4.69 -8.56
N GLN A 132 -2.70 5.35 -7.99
CA GLN A 132 -1.36 5.40 -8.57
C GLN A 132 -0.75 4.01 -8.74
N ARG A 133 -0.88 3.14 -7.75
CA ARG A 133 -0.37 1.76 -7.83
C ARG A 133 -1.11 0.96 -8.89
N ILE A 134 -2.43 1.11 -8.97
CA ILE A 134 -3.23 0.47 -10.03
C ILE A 134 -2.71 0.90 -11.41
N PHE A 135 -2.55 2.19 -11.66
CA PHE A 135 -2.05 2.70 -12.93
C PHE A 135 -0.59 2.31 -13.21
N MET A 136 0.26 2.29 -12.20
CA MET A 136 1.66 1.87 -12.32
C MET A 136 1.76 0.42 -12.81
N TRP A 137 1.02 -0.48 -12.20
CA TRP A 137 1.05 -1.91 -12.53
C TRP A 137 0.19 -2.30 -13.74
N SER A 138 -0.72 -1.43 -14.18
CA SER A 138 -1.54 -1.66 -15.37
C SER A 138 -1.02 -0.89 -16.59
N ALA A 139 -1.40 0.36 -16.72
CA ALA A 139 -1.03 1.22 -17.85
C ALA A 139 0.48 1.46 -17.92
N GLY A 140 1.16 1.62 -16.77
CA GLY A 140 2.60 1.83 -16.72
C GLY A 140 3.39 0.62 -17.25
N LEU A 141 3.05 -0.58 -16.79
CA LEU A 141 3.72 -1.79 -17.24
C LEU A 141 3.42 -2.11 -18.71
N SER A 142 2.21 -1.79 -19.21
CA SER A 142 1.83 -2.00 -20.61
C SER A 142 2.66 -1.16 -21.59
N LEU A 143 3.30 -0.09 -21.14
CA LEU A 143 4.20 0.72 -21.97
C LEU A 143 5.48 -0.03 -22.36
N PHE A 144 5.91 -0.99 -21.56
CA PHE A 144 7.11 -1.79 -21.80
C PHE A 144 6.84 -3.08 -22.58
N THR A 145 5.57 -3.45 -22.74
CA THR A 145 5.16 -4.62 -23.54
C THR A 145 4.67 -4.17 -24.90
N GLN A 146 5.24 -4.68 -26.00
CA GLN A 146 4.76 -4.41 -27.36
C GLN A 146 3.35 -4.98 -27.51
N THR A 147 2.36 -4.11 -27.67
CA THR A 147 0.96 -4.52 -27.71
C THR A 147 0.20 -3.75 -28.77
N ASP A 148 -0.50 -4.49 -29.64
CA ASP A 148 -1.46 -3.94 -30.61
C ASP A 148 -2.57 -3.15 -29.91
N SER A 149 -2.81 -1.92 -30.35
CA SER A 149 -3.70 -0.96 -29.69
C SER A 149 -5.18 -1.41 -29.63
N LYS A 150 -5.63 -2.30 -30.51
CA LYS A 150 -7.02 -2.80 -30.55
C LYS A 150 -7.40 -3.74 -29.39
N ASN A 151 -6.42 -4.38 -28.77
CA ASN A 151 -6.64 -5.30 -27.64
C ASN A 151 -6.15 -4.74 -26.31
N MET A 152 -5.84 -3.45 -26.23
CA MET A 152 -5.20 -2.82 -25.08
C MET A 152 -6.03 -2.93 -23.78
N ILE A 153 -7.34 -2.64 -23.85
CA ILE A 153 -8.23 -2.74 -22.67
C ILE A 153 -8.32 -4.19 -22.18
N LYS A 154 -8.48 -5.13 -23.11
CA LYS A 154 -8.55 -6.56 -22.76
C LYS A 154 -7.24 -7.04 -22.14
N LYS A 155 -6.09 -6.65 -22.69
CA LYS A 155 -4.77 -7.00 -22.15
C LYS A 155 -4.49 -6.30 -20.80
N VAL A 156 -4.97 -5.08 -20.59
CA VAL A 156 -4.84 -4.38 -19.31
C VAL A 156 -5.70 -5.05 -18.22
N VAL A 157 -6.97 -5.33 -18.51
CA VAL A 157 -7.90 -5.95 -17.53
C VAL A 157 -7.47 -7.38 -17.18
N PHE A 158 -6.99 -8.14 -18.18
CA PHE A 158 -6.48 -9.50 -17.98
C PHE A 158 -4.96 -9.53 -17.76
N HIS A 159 -4.34 -8.37 -17.46
CA HIS A 159 -2.92 -8.35 -17.12
C HIS A 159 -2.70 -9.07 -15.78
N PRO A 160 -1.71 -9.96 -15.72
CA PRO A 160 -1.42 -10.74 -14.52
C PRO A 160 -1.32 -9.91 -13.25
N CYS A 161 -0.68 -8.74 -13.31
CA CYS A 161 -0.56 -7.85 -12.16
C CYS A 161 -1.92 -7.27 -11.69
N ILE A 162 -2.87 -7.02 -12.59
CA ILE A 162 -4.20 -6.54 -12.21
C ILE A 162 -5.00 -7.65 -11.55
N ILE A 163 -4.90 -8.86 -12.08
CA ILE A 163 -5.52 -10.03 -11.48
C ILE A 163 -4.90 -10.30 -10.09
N ALA A 164 -3.57 -10.17 -9.95
CA ALA A 164 -2.91 -10.29 -8.65
C ALA A 164 -3.38 -9.23 -7.66
N VAL A 165 -3.53 -7.97 -8.08
CA VAL A 165 -4.09 -6.89 -7.25
C VAL A 165 -5.54 -7.20 -6.85
N TYR A 166 -6.37 -7.66 -7.80
CA TYR A 166 -7.75 -8.06 -7.52
C TYR A 166 -7.81 -9.19 -6.47
N ILE A 167 -7.03 -10.25 -6.66
CA ILE A 167 -6.93 -11.38 -5.72
C ILE A 167 -6.47 -10.90 -4.34
N SER A 168 -5.46 -10.03 -4.29
CA SER A 168 -4.94 -9.48 -3.03
C SER A 168 -5.98 -8.64 -2.29
N LEU A 169 -6.74 -7.80 -2.99
CA LEU A 169 -7.81 -6.99 -2.40
C LEU A 169 -8.97 -7.87 -1.91
N TYR A 170 -9.36 -8.86 -2.72
CA TYR A 170 -10.42 -9.80 -2.37
C TYR A 170 -10.08 -10.60 -1.11
N HIS A 171 -8.90 -11.23 -1.08
CA HIS A 171 -8.48 -12.00 0.09
C HIS A 171 -8.17 -11.11 1.29
N GLY A 172 -7.65 -9.90 1.08
CA GLY A 172 -7.44 -8.93 2.16
C GLY A 172 -8.74 -8.53 2.84
N ALA A 173 -9.78 -8.23 2.06
CA ALA A 173 -11.11 -7.93 2.58
C ALA A 173 -11.72 -9.14 3.31
N TYR A 174 -11.58 -10.34 2.74
CA TYR A 174 -12.08 -11.58 3.36
C TYR A 174 -11.37 -11.87 4.69
N ILE A 175 -10.05 -11.78 4.75
CA ILE A 175 -9.27 -11.98 5.98
C ILE A 175 -9.67 -10.95 7.05
N SER A 176 -9.86 -9.70 6.67
CA SER A 176 -10.34 -8.65 7.57
C SER A 176 -11.69 -9.01 8.19
N GLU A 177 -12.61 -9.53 7.40
CA GLU A 177 -13.93 -9.94 7.86
C GLU A 177 -13.86 -11.18 8.76
N VAL A 178 -13.02 -12.16 8.44
CA VAL A 178 -12.77 -13.34 9.27
C VAL A 178 -12.24 -12.94 10.66
N VAL A 179 -11.27 -12.02 10.70
CA VAL A 179 -10.72 -11.52 11.96
C VAL A 179 -11.76 -10.74 12.76
N ARG A 180 -12.52 -9.86 12.10
CA ARG A 180 -13.60 -9.11 12.73
C ARG A 180 -14.65 -10.03 13.35
N SER A 181 -15.14 -10.98 12.57
CA SER A 181 -16.13 -11.98 13.01
C SER A 181 -15.59 -12.81 14.17
N GLY A 182 -14.31 -13.20 14.15
CA GLY A 182 -13.66 -13.91 15.23
C GLY A 182 -13.63 -13.12 16.54
N ILE A 183 -13.36 -11.82 16.48
CA ILE A 183 -13.38 -10.95 17.66
C ILE A 183 -14.81 -10.77 18.16
N GLU A 184 -15.78 -10.54 17.28
CA GLU A 184 -17.18 -10.34 17.63
C GLU A 184 -17.86 -11.62 18.18
N SER A 185 -17.32 -12.80 17.84
CA SER A 185 -17.84 -14.08 18.34
C SER A 185 -17.54 -14.33 19.82
N VAL A 186 -16.57 -13.60 20.39
CA VAL A 186 -16.27 -13.73 21.83
C VAL A 186 -17.36 -13.06 22.64
N SER A 187 -17.97 -13.84 23.54
CA SER A 187 -19.11 -13.40 24.35
C SER A 187 -18.80 -12.12 25.14
N ARG A 188 -19.73 -11.17 25.11
CA ARG A 188 -19.64 -9.93 25.90
C ARG A 188 -19.43 -10.18 27.39
N ARG A 189 -19.91 -11.30 27.89
CA ARG A 189 -19.70 -11.73 29.31
C ARG A 189 -18.21 -11.89 29.65
N GLN A 190 -17.36 -12.20 28.69
CA GLN A 190 -15.90 -12.26 28.90
C GLN A 190 -15.29 -10.89 29.17
N TYR A 191 -15.80 -9.86 28.50
CA TYR A 191 -15.39 -8.47 28.74
C TYR A 191 -15.85 -8.00 30.11
N GLU A 192 -17.11 -8.28 30.48
CA GLU A 192 -17.70 -7.91 31.77
C GLU A 192 -17.01 -8.65 32.96
N ALA A 193 -16.69 -9.92 32.76
CA ALA A 193 -15.93 -10.70 33.76
C ALA A 193 -14.50 -10.17 33.94
N ALA A 194 -13.82 -9.77 32.89
CA ALA A 194 -12.49 -9.18 32.95
C ALA A 194 -12.53 -7.83 33.68
N GLU A 195 -13.49 -6.98 33.35
CA GLU A 195 -13.66 -5.68 34.00
C GLU A 195 -13.96 -5.82 35.50
N SER A 196 -14.77 -6.82 35.92
CA SER A 196 -15.05 -7.12 37.32
C SER A 196 -13.79 -7.59 38.11
N GLN A 197 -12.79 -8.13 37.42
CA GLN A 197 -11.50 -8.51 37.98
C GLN A 197 -10.45 -7.38 37.94
N GLY A 198 -10.83 -6.19 37.48
CA GLY A 198 -9.96 -5.02 37.42
C GLY A 198 -9.02 -4.96 36.22
N PHE A 199 -9.25 -5.78 35.18
CA PHE A 199 -8.49 -5.69 33.93
C PHE A 199 -8.81 -4.39 33.21
N ILE A 200 -7.78 -3.67 32.75
CA ILE A 200 -7.96 -2.57 31.80
C ILE A 200 -8.22 -3.13 30.40
N PHE A 201 -8.85 -2.33 29.53
CA PHE A 201 -9.25 -2.73 28.18
C PHE A 201 -8.14 -3.45 27.39
N VAL A 202 -6.91 -2.92 27.41
CA VAL A 202 -5.77 -3.51 26.69
C VAL A 202 -5.40 -4.89 27.25
N GLN A 203 -5.42 -5.06 28.57
CA GLN A 203 -5.16 -6.35 29.22
C GLN A 203 -6.26 -7.36 28.88
N THR A 204 -7.51 -6.95 28.90
CA THR A 204 -8.66 -7.79 28.48
C THR A 204 -8.47 -8.28 27.07
N ILE A 205 -8.11 -7.41 26.13
CA ILE A 205 -7.87 -7.79 24.73
C ILE A 205 -6.72 -8.80 24.63
N ILE A 206 -5.57 -8.52 25.23
CA ILE A 206 -4.36 -9.33 25.05
C ILE A 206 -4.45 -10.68 25.76
N TYR A 207 -4.95 -10.71 26.98
CA TYR A 207 -4.90 -11.92 27.81
C TYR A 207 -6.14 -12.80 27.71
N ILE A 208 -7.30 -12.24 27.33
CA ILE A 208 -8.57 -12.97 27.36
C ILE A 208 -9.14 -13.11 25.95
N ILE A 209 -9.32 -12.01 25.24
CA ILE A 209 -10.04 -12.00 23.96
C ILE A 209 -9.17 -12.56 22.82
N LEU A 210 -7.95 -12.04 22.68
CA LEU A 210 -7.05 -12.41 21.59
C LEU A 210 -6.71 -13.90 21.54
N PRO A 211 -6.38 -14.59 22.66
CA PRO A 211 -6.13 -16.03 22.62
C PRO A 211 -7.34 -16.87 22.21
N GLN A 212 -8.55 -16.45 22.58
CA GLN A 212 -9.78 -17.11 22.18
C GLN A 212 -10.08 -16.86 20.70
N THR A 213 -9.97 -15.61 20.26
CA THR A 213 -10.15 -15.21 18.85
C THR A 213 -9.20 -15.96 17.93
N ILE A 214 -7.91 -16.05 18.29
CA ILE A 214 -6.91 -16.75 17.49
C ILE A 214 -7.31 -18.21 17.25
N LYS A 215 -7.77 -18.92 18.28
CA LYS A 215 -8.23 -20.31 18.14
C LYS A 215 -9.39 -20.47 17.17
N LEU A 216 -10.30 -19.49 17.13
CA LEU A 216 -11.47 -19.50 16.23
C LEU A 216 -11.12 -19.12 14.80
N VAL A 217 -10.17 -18.20 14.63
CA VAL A 217 -9.83 -17.61 13.33
C VAL A 217 -8.79 -18.45 12.56
N ILE A 218 -7.87 -19.15 13.28
CA ILE A 218 -6.82 -19.96 12.64
C ILE A 218 -7.34 -20.94 11.60
N PRO A 219 -8.39 -21.76 11.84
CA PRO A 219 -8.87 -22.73 10.84
C PRO A 219 -9.32 -22.05 9.55
N GLN A 220 -10.02 -20.91 9.65
CA GLN A 220 -10.49 -20.13 8.50
C GLN A 220 -9.34 -19.44 7.78
N LEU A 221 -8.34 -18.92 8.51
CA LEU A 221 -7.15 -18.35 7.91
C LEU A 221 -6.34 -19.40 7.13
N LEU A 222 -6.17 -20.60 7.66
CA LEU A 222 -5.51 -21.70 6.96
C LEU A 222 -6.25 -22.07 5.67
N GLN A 223 -7.57 -22.14 5.71
CA GLN A 223 -8.39 -22.38 4.50
C GLN A 223 -8.22 -21.25 3.49
N THR A 224 -8.17 -20.00 3.94
CA THR A 224 -7.96 -18.84 3.06
C THR A 224 -6.57 -18.88 2.43
N ILE A 225 -5.53 -19.24 3.18
CA ILE A 225 -4.16 -19.42 2.65
C ILE A 225 -4.15 -20.49 1.55
N ILE A 226 -4.77 -21.63 1.77
CA ILE A 226 -4.88 -22.71 0.76
C ILE A 226 -5.60 -22.18 -0.49
N THR A 227 -6.65 -21.39 -0.33
CA THR A 227 -7.38 -20.78 -1.46
C THR A 227 -6.52 -19.78 -2.22
N ILE A 228 -5.75 -18.94 -1.52
CA ILE A 228 -4.79 -18.01 -2.14
C ILE A 228 -3.76 -18.78 -3.00
N PHE A 229 -3.21 -19.89 -2.49
CA PHE A 229 -2.32 -20.73 -3.28
C PHE A 229 -2.97 -21.32 -4.53
N LYS A 230 -4.23 -21.77 -4.42
CA LYS A 230 -4.98 -22.24 -5.59
C LYS A 230 -5.20 -21.12 -6.61
N ASP A 231 -5.62 -19.95 -6.16
CA ASP A 231 -5.88 -18.78 -7.01
C ASP A 231 -4.58 -18.29 -7.67
N SER A 232 -3.45 -18.31 -6.96
CA SER A 232 -2.15 -17.98 -7.54
C SER A 232 -1.70 -18.98 -8.61
N SER A 233 -2.09 -20.24 -8.48
CA SER A 233 -1.82 -21.28 -9.48
C SER A 233 -2.57 -21.02 -10.80
N TYR A 234 -3.77 -20.45 -10.74
CA TYR A 234 -4.49 -19.99 -11.94
C TYR A 234 -3.74 -18.85 -12.65
N LEU A 235 -3.09 -17.95 -11.90
CA LEU A 235 -2.25 -16.90 -12.46
C LEU A 235 -1.09 -17.48 -13.27
N ARG A 236 -0.47 -18.57 -12.81
CA ARG A 236 0.59 -19.27 -13.54
C ARG A 236 0.09 -19.85 -14.87
N THR A 237 -1.11 -20.39 -14.89
CA THR A 237 -1.74 -20.94 -16.10
C THR A 237 -2.04 -19.86 -17.14
N ILE A 238 -2.29 -18.61 -16.70
CA ILE A 238 -2.55 -17.45 -17.55
C ILE A 238 -1.24 -16.77 -18.02
N GLY A 239 -0.06 -17.27 -17.60
CA GLY A 239 1.25 -16.78 -18.03
C GLY A 239 1.90 -15.76 -17.11
N VAL A 240 1.47 -15.71 -15.84
CA VAL A 240 2.19 -14.98 -14.79
C VAL A 240 3.35 -15.84 -14.33
N VAL A 241 4.56 -15.40 -14.58
CA VAL A 241 5.76 -16.00 -13.98
C VAL A 241 5.69 -15.78 -12.47
N ASP A 242 5.79 -16.85 -11.70
CA ASP A 242 5.76 -16.81 -10.24
C ASP A 242 6.76 -15.78 -9.71
N PHE A 243 6.29 -14.86 -8.89
CA PHE A 243 7.12 -13.91 -8.14
C PHE A 243 7.84 -14.58 -6.95
N MET A 244 7.96 -15.92 -6.96
CA MET A 244 8.61 -16.68 -5.91
C MET A 244 10.00 -17.21 -6.34
N TYR A 245 10.81 -16.35 -6.98
CA TYR A 245 12.24 -16.54 -7.11
C TYR A 245 12.98 -15.26 -6.74
#